data_7d94fd945eeccad368ae372f70754b51
#
_entry.id   7d94fd945eeccad368ae372f70754b51
#
_cell.length_a   1.000
_cell.length_b   1.000
_cell.length_c   1.000
_cell.angle_alpha   90.00
_cell.angle_beta   90.00
_cell.angle_gamma   90.00
#
_symmetry.space_group_name_H-M   'P 1'
#
loop_
_entity.id
_entity.type
_entity.pdbx_description
1 polymer ?
#
loop_
_entity_poly.entity_id
_entity_poly.type
_entity_poly.pdbx_seq_one_letter_code
_entity_poly.pdbx_strand_id
1 'polypeptide(L)' 'PHGVVVERAEGPAAKAGIRAGDVIVALNSEPVDSIEQMKAVVERSRDRVAVLVQRNATRFFVPVPLG' A
#
# COMPACT_ATOMS: atom_id res chain seq x y z
N PRO A 1 4.97 16.19 -2.05
CA PRO A 1 4.14 15.04 -1.67
C PRO A 1 4.85 13.74 -1.99
N HIS A 2 4.70 12.82 -1.06
CA HIS A 2 5.30 11.49 -1.18
C HIS A 2 4.21 10.44 -1.15
N GLY A 3 4.47 9.32 -1.81
CA GLY A 3 3.55 8.23 -1.81
C GLY A 3 2.97 7.96 -3.18
N VAL A 4 2.14 6.93 -3.25
CA VAL A 4 1.52 6.48 -4.49
C VAL A 4 0.00 6.56 -4.34
N VAL A 5 -0.64 7.33 -5.20
CA VAL A 5 -2.09 7.48 -5.16
C VAL A 5 -2.74 6.23 -5.75
N VAL A 6 -3.69 5.68 -5.02
CA VAL A 6 -4.46 4.53 -5.49
C VAL A 6 -5.56 5.03 -6.41
N GLU A 7 -5.48 4.66 -7.68
CA GLU A 7 -6.52 5.02 -8.64
C GLU A 7 -7.65 4.00 -8.61
N ARG A 8 -7.30 2.73 -8.37
CA ARG A 8 -8.27 1.65 -8.33
C ARG A 8 -7.73 0.55 -7.42
N ALA A 9 -8.57 0.04 -6.54
CA ALA A 9 -8.19 -1.06 -5.67
C ALA A 9 -8.91 -2.33 -6.10
N GLU A 10 -8.17 -3.43 -6.24
CA GLU A 10 -8.70 -4.72 -6.67
C GLU A 10 -8.05 -5.84 -5.88
N GLY A 11 -8.69 -7.00 -5.88
CA GLY A 11 -8.14 -8.21 -5.29
C GLY A 11 -7.86 -8.07 -3.79
N PRO A 12 -6.73 -8.59 -3.32
CA PRO A 12 -6.41 -8.56 -1.89
C PRO A 12 -6.38 -7.15 -1.29
N ALA A 13 -5.94 -6.17 -2.07
CA ALA A 13 -5.89 -4.79 -1.58
C ALA A 13 -7.29 -4.27 -1.28
N ALA A 14 -8.23 -4.50 -2.20
CA ALA A 14 -9.61 -4.08 -2.00
C ALA A 14 -10.25 -4.81 -0.83
N LYS A 15 -9.98 -6.11 -0.69
CA LYS A 15 -10.51 -6.89 0.42
C LYS A 15 -9.97 -6.41 1.76
N ALA A 16 -8.74 -5.91 1.77
CA ALA A 16 -8.12 -5.40 2.99
C ALA A 16 -8.64 -4.02 3.37
N GLY A 17 -9.38 -3.36 2.48
CA GLY A 17 -9.98 -2.07 2.78
C GLY A 17 -9.31 -0.87 2.12
N ILE A 18 -8.35 -1.09 1.24
CA ILE A 18 -7.73 -0.01 0.48
C ILE A 18 -8.73 0.47 -0.57
N ARG A 19 -8.85 1.77 -0.75
CA ARG A 19 -9.83 2.38 -1.65
C ARG A 19 -9.17 3.35 -2.62
N ALA A 20 -9.84 3.58 -3.72
CA ALA A 20 -9.43 4.63 -4.66
C ALA A 20 -9.37 5.97 -3.94
N GLY A 21 -8.33 6.74 -4.19
CA GLY A 21 -8.09 8.02 -3.53
C GLY A 21 -7.17 7.92 -2.33
N ASP A 22 -6.93 6.72 -1.80
CA ASP A 22 -5.95 6.53 -0.74
C ASP A 22 -4.55 6.80 -1.27
N VAL A 23 -3.64 7.17 -0.39
CA VAL A 23 -2.23 7.33 -0.73
C VAL A 23 -1.44 6.28 0.03
N ILE A 24 -0.67 5.48 -0.69
CA ILE A 24 0.23 4.51 -0.06
C ILE A 24 1.53 5.22 0.23
N VAL A 25 1.86 5.33 1.51
CA VAL A 25 3.00 6.11 1.97
C VAL A 25 4.23 5.23 2.18
N ALA A 26 4.03 4.01 2.63
CA ALA A 26 5.11 3.09 2.90
C ALA A 26 4.62 1.65 2.81
N LEU A 27 5.54 0.74 2.53
CA LEU A 27 5.31 -0.71 2.57
C LEU A 27 6.36 -1.31 3.48
N ASN A 28 5.93 -2.08 4.49
CA ASN A 28 6.83 -2.71 5.45
C ASN A 28 7.79 -1.68 6.05
N SER A 29 7.28 -0.50 6.36
CA SER A 29 8.03 0.62 6.94
C SER A 29 9.06 1.25 5.99
N GLU A 30 9.04 0.88 4.72
CA GLU A 30 9.91 1.51 3.71
C GLU A 30 9.10 2.53 2.92
N PRO A 31 9.47 3.80 2.95
CA PRO A 31 8.75 4.82 2.18
C PRO A 31 8.75 4.52 0.70
N VAL A 32 7.65 4.76 0.04
CA VAL A 32 7.52 4.53 -1.40
C VAL A 32 6.98 5.80 -2.08
N ASP A 33 7.51 6.08 -3.26
CA ASP A 33 7.09 7.22 -4.07
C ASP A 33 6.69 6.80 -5.48
N SER A 34 6.89 5.54 -5.83
CA SER A 34 6.60 5.06 -7.18
C SER A 34 6.10 3.63 -7.15
N ILE A 35 5.42 3.25 -8.21
CA ILE A 35 4.95 1.89 -8.38
C ILE A 35 6.12 0.91 -8.43
N GLU A 36 7.23 1.34 -9.03
CA GLU A 36 8.42 0.49 -9.11
C GLU A 36 8.99 0.18 -7.73
N GLN A 37 9.02 1.16 -6.85
CA GLN A 37 9.46 0.92 -5.47
C GLN A 37 8.52 -0.03 -4.76
N MET A 38 7.21 0.12 -4.98
CA MET A 38 6.23 -0.78 -4.39
C MET A 38 6.45 -2.20 -4.84
N LYS A 39 6.66 -2.40 -6.15
CA LYS A 39 6.89 -3.74 -6.69
C LYS A 39 8.13 -4.38 -6.06
N ALA A 40 9.19 -3.61 -5.88
CA ALA A 40 10.43 -4.11 -5.30
C ALA A 40 10.20 -4.63 -3.88
N VAL A 41 9.42 -3.90 -3.08
CA VAL A 41 9.12 -4.34 -1.71
C VAL A 41 8.23 -5.57 -1.71
N VAL A 42 7.22 -5.59 -2.58
CA VAL A 42 6.30 -6.73 -2.67
C VAL A 42 7.05 -8.00 -3.08
N GLU A 43 8.00 -7.87 -4.01
CA GLU A 43 8.79 -9.03 -4.46
C GLU A 43 9.66 -9.62 -3.36
N ARG A 44 10.07 -8.80 -2.40
CA ARG A 44 10.86 -9.27 -1.26
C ARG A 44 9.99 -9.78 -0.11
N SER A 45 8.69 -9.54 -0.19
CA SER A 45 7.76 -9.95 0.85
C SER A 45 7.28 -11.37 0.57
N ARG A 46 6.85 -12.07 1.63
CA ARG A 46 6.44 -13.47 1.48
C ARG A 46 4.94 -13.65 1.61
N ASP A 47 4.42 -13.52 2.81
CA ASP A 47 3.03 -13.85 3.08
C ASP A 47 2.12 -12.65 2.96
N ARG A 48 2.63 -11.51 3.37
CA ARG A 48 1.84 -10.29 3.40
C ARG A 48 2.75 -9.08 3.42
N VAL A 49 2.16 -7.94 3.15
CA VAL A 49 2.86 -6.66 3.22
C VAL A 49 2.04 -5.72 4.09
N ALA A 50 2.72 -5.00 4.98
CA ALA A 50 2.07 -3.99 5.81
C ALA A 50 2.07 -2.68 5.05
N VAL A 51 0.90 -2.21 4.67
CA VAL A 51 0.74 -1.00 3.84
C VAL A 51 0.36 0.16 4.75
N LEU A 52 1.17 1.21 4.74
CA LEU A 52 0.81 2.44 5.45
C LEU A 52 0.02 3.31 4.50
N VAL A 53 -1.24 3.52 4.82
CA VAL A 53 -2.19 4.24 3.98
C VAL A 53 -2.52 5.58 4.61
N GLN A 54 -2.58 6.62 3.79
CA GLN A 54 -3.11 7.91 4.23
C GLN A 54 -4.44 8.14 3.53
N ARG A 55 -5.47 8.37 4.31
CA ARG A 55 -6.82 8.68 3.84
C ARG A 55 -7.25 9.98 4.49
N ASN A 56 -7.38 11.03 3.69
CA ASN A 56 -7.62 12.38 4.22
C ASN A 56 -6.49 12.74 5.18
N ALA A 57 -6.80 13.06 6.42
CA ALA A 57 -5.79 13.43 7.42
C ALA A 57 -5.38 12.26 8.31
N THR A 58 -5.83 11.05 8.01
CA THR A 58 -5.60 9.88 8.86
C THR A 58 -4.63 8.92 8.20
N ARG A 59 -3.72 8.38 8.98
CA ARG A 59 -2.81 7.31 8.53
C ARG A 59 -3.08 6.05 9.33
N PHE A 60 -3.05 4.92 8.64
CA PHE A 60 -3.28 3.63 9.29
C PHE A 60 -2.60 2.52 8.50
N PHE A 61 -2.27 1.44 9.20
CA PHE A 61 -1.67 0.28 8.57
C PHE A 61 -2.74 -0.71 8.13
N VAL A 62 -2.53 -1.27 6.95
CA VAL A 62 -3.41 -2.28 6.39
C VAL A 62 -2.54 -3.49 6.02
N PRO A 63 -2.73 -4.65 6.67
CA PRO A 63 -2.03 -5.86 6.23
C PRO A 63 -2.71 -6.40 4.97
N VAL A 64 -1.92 -6.61 3.93
CA VAL A 64 -2.42 -7.15 2.66
C VAL A 64 -1.79 -8.50 2.41
N PRO A 65 -2.59 -9.57 2.38
CA PRO A 65 -2.05 -10.90 2.08
C PRO A 65 -1.59 -10.99 0.62
N LEU A 66 -0.51 -11.70 0.40
CA LEU A 66 0.09 -11.82 -0.93
C LEU A 66 -0.15 -13.17 -1.59
N GLY A 67 -0.79 -14.09 -0.90
CA GLY A 67 -1.03 -15.35 -1.55
C GLY A 67 -1.56 -16.45 -0.68
#